data_9a8e18626c3822446ad37ba8305c7605
#
_entry.id   9a8e18626c3822446ad37ba8305c7605
#
_cell.length_a   1.000
_cell.length_b   1.000
_cell.length_c   1.000
_cell.angle_alpha   90.00
_cell.angle_beta   90.00
_cell.angle_gamma   90.00
#
_symmetry.space_group_name_H-M   'P 1'
#
loop_
_entity.id
_entity.type
_entity.pdbx_description
1 polymer ?
#
loop_
_entity_poly.entity_id
_entity_poly.type
_entity_poly.pdbx_seq_one_letter_code
_entity_poly.pdbx_strand_id
1 'polypeptide(L)'
;LKFTPNNLKGYMLSLKSQGSGSGKTTILQTIGSIYGHPEDGFMRTKDTYNQKLQRIGTLQNIPILFDEMTNMPPDQKSNLAYDITEGRAKNRLKSSENAERINITRWATGLITTSNRSLRDELLSLKAFPEGELMRIMELHVHNDKNDDPLWARTHFGRLHTNYGHAVFPYIQYLTGHLPEVIEFLGVIQTQIEVAAGI
;
A
#
# COMPACT_ATOMS: atom_id res chain seq x y z
N LEU A 1 0.78 0.56 -11.35
CA LEU A 1 -0.53 -0.09 -11.54
C LEU A 1 -1.28 0.45 -12.76
N LYS A 2 -1.25 1.76 -13.01
CA LYS A 2 -1.96 2.39 -14.14
C LYS A 2 -1.56 1.81 -15.51
N PHE A 3 -0.35 1.27 -15.62
CA PHE A 3 0.22 0.75 -16.86
C PHE A 3 0.21 -0.79 -16.92
N THR A 4 -0.39 -1.46 -15.94
CA THR A 4 -0.55 -2.92 -16.02
C THR A 4 -1.62 -3.29 -17.05
N PRO A 5 -1.44 -4.37 -17.82
CA PRO A 5 -2.38 -4.77 -18.89
C PRO A 5 -3.82 -4.93 -18.40
N ASN A 6 -4.03 -5.36 -17.17
CA ASN A 6 -5.35 -5.59 -16.56
C ASN A 6 -5.92 -4.38 -15.83
N ASN A 7 -5.36 -3.18 -15.99
CA ASN A 7 -5.81 -1.98 -15.29
C ASN A 7 -5.97 -2.19 -13.77
N LEU A 8 -4.98 -2.84 -13.15
CA LEU A 8 -5.00 -3.08 -11.71
C LEU A 8 -5.12 -1.75 -10.96
N LYS A 9 -6.21 -1.57 -10.23
CA LYS A 9 -6.52 -0.29 -9.56
C LYS A 9 -5.86 -0.18 -8.20
N GLY A 10 -5.66 -1.31 -7.53
CA GLY A 10 -5.02 -1.31 -6.23
C GLY A 10 -4.78 -2.71 -5.67
N TYR A 11 -3.91 -2.78 -4.67
CA TYR A 11 -3.66 -3.96 -3.86
C TYR A 11 -3.31 -3.55 -2.44
N MET A 12 -3.44 -4.46 -1.50
CA MET A 12 -2.94 -4.31 -0.14
C MET A 12 -1.78 -5.27 0.10
N LEU A 13 -0.64 -4.75 0.53
CA LEU A 13 0.54 -5.53 0.92
C LEU A 13 0.77 -5.37 2.43
N SER A 14 0.68 -6.46 3.17
CA SER A 14 0.95 -6.49 4.61
C SER A 14 2.33 -7.06 4.88
N LEU A 15 3.18 -6.26 5.53
CA LEU A 15 4.44 -6.69 6.08
C LEU A 15 4.19 -7.20 7.50
N LYS A 16 4.28 -8.51 7.69
CA LYS A 16 3.94 -9.19 8.93
C LYS A 16 5.19 -9.72 9.63
N SER A 17 5.26 -9.57 10.95
CA SER A 17 6.17 -10.34 11.80
C SER A 17 5.59 -10.48 13.20
N GLN A 18 5.93 -11.55 13.92
CA GLN A 18 5.42 -11.81 15.27
C GLN A 18 6.02 -10.90 16.36
N GLY A 19 7.11 -10.19 16.05
CA GLY A 19 7.83 -9.34 17.01
C GLY A 19 7.91 -7.89 16.59
N SER A 20 8.14 -7.02 17.56
CA SER A 20 8.62 -5.66 17.31
C SER A 20 10.12 -5.69 16.97
N GLY A 21 10.60 -4.65 16.28
CA GLY A 21 12.03 -4.53 15.95
C GLY A 21 12.49 -5.34 14.73
N SER A 22 11.56 -5.92 13.95
CA SER A 22 11.88 -6.65 12.72
C SER A 22 12.12 -5.76 11.49
N GLY A 23 12.22 -4.44 11.65
CA GLY A 23 12.48 -3.51 10.55
C GLY A 23 11.26 -3.14 9.68
N LYS A 24 10.03 -3.61 10.00
CA LYS A 24 8.82 -3.31 9.19
C LYS A 24 8.60 -1.81 8.98
N THR A 25 8.62 -1.03 10.05
CA THR A 25 8.48 0.44 9.96
C THR A 25 9.63 1.07 9.17
N THR A 26 10.84 0.55 9.30
CA THR A 26 12.00 1.01 8.52
C THR A 26 11.80 0.77 7.02
N ILE A 27 11.22 -0.37 6.63
CA ILE A 27 10.83 -0.62 5.23
C ILE A 27 9.85 0.44 4.74
N LEU A 28 8.81 0.75 5.52
CA LEU A 28 7.85 1.80 5.15
C LEU A 28 8.53 3.17 5.03
N GLN A 29 9.39 3.53 5.98
CA GLN A 29 10.15 4.78 5.95
C GLN A 29 11.06 4.86 4.72
N THR A 30 11.70 3.75 4.35
CA THR A 30 12.52 3.68 3.13
C THR A 30 11.67 3.92 1.88
N ILE A 31 10.51 3.30 1.75
CA ILE A 31 9.59 3.55 0.64
C ILE A 31 9.10 5.01 0.66
N GLY A 32 8.72 5.53 1.82
CA GLY A 32 8.27 6.92 1.99
C GLY A 32 9.33 7.92 1.56
N SER A 33 10.59 7.66 1.90
CA SER A 33 11.73 8.55 1.59
C SER A 33 11.99 8.74 0.10
N ILE A 34 11.50 7.84 -0.75
CA ILE A 34 11.57 7.99 -2.22
C ILE A 34 10.78 9.23 -2.66
N TYR A 35 9.61 9.46 -2.06
CA TYR A 35 8.65 10.48 -2.49
C TYR A 35 8.70 11.77 -1.67
N GLY A 36 9.16 11.72 -0.42
CA GLY A 36 9.20 12.86 0.48
C GLY A 36 9.72 12.49 1.87
N HIS A 37 9.38 13.29 2.88
CA HIS A 37 9.74 12.94 4.26
C HIS A 37 9.16 11.57 4.64
N PRO A 38 9.96 10.66 5.20
CA PRO A 38 9.59 9.25 5.35
C PRO A 38 8.31 8.99 6.16
N GLU A 39 7.94 9.89 7.07
CA GLU A 39 6.77 9.71 7.95
C GLU A 39 5.56 10.57 7.59
N ASP A 40 5.71 11.64 6.83
CA ASP A 40 4.61 12.58 6.51
C ASP A 40 3.50 11.92 5.68
N GLY A 41 3.87 10.91 4.88
CA GLY A 41 2.96 10.11 4.06
C GLY A 41 2.16 9.06 4.83
N PHE A 42 2.50 8.76 6.08
CA PHE A 42 1.89 7.63 6.81
C PHE A 42 0.43 7.92 7.19
N MET A 43 -0.43 6.95 6.91
CA MET A 43 -1.74 6.85 7.54
C MET A 43 -1.58 6.25 8.94
N ARG A 44 -2.42 6.66 9.86
CA ARG A 44 -2.41 6.19 11.25
C ARG A 44 -3.75 5.57 11.63
N THR A 45 -3.73 4.66 12.59
CA THR A 45 -4.95 4.01 13.09
C THR A 45 -5.96 5.03 13.63
N LYS A 46 -5.49 6.13 14.23
CA LYS A 46 -6.32 7.22 14.78
C LYS A 46 -6.99 8.11 13.73
N ASP A 47 -6.52 8.08 12.48
CA ASP A 47 -7.15 8.84 11.40
C ASP A 47 -8.55 8.29 11.16
N THR A 48 -9.52 9.16 10.92
CA THR A 48 -10.87 8.73 10.58
C THR A 48 -10.87 7.99 9.23
N TYR A 49 -11.83 7.09 9.02
CA TYR A 49 -11.93 6.34 7.78
C TYR A 49 -12.03 7.27 6.55
N ASN A 50 -12.78 8.36 6.68
CA ASN A 50 -12.92 9.35 5.61
C ASN A 50 -11.61 10.09 5.30
N GLN A 51 -10.81 10.41 6.32
CA GLN A 51 -9.48 11.01 6.10
C GLN A 51 -8.54 10.04 5.37
N LYS A 52 -8.61 8.73 5.70
CA LYS A 52 -7.84 7.71 4.98
C LYS A 52 -8.21 7.69 3.49
N LEU A 53 -9.50 7.63 3.15
CA LEU A 53 -9.95 7.65 1.75
C LEU A 53 -9.59 8.96 1.03
N GLN A 54 -9.68 10.10 1.71
CA GLN A 54 -9.28 11.38 1.13
C GLN A 54 -7.79 11.39 0.81
N ARG A 55 -6.94 10.90 1.71
CA ARG A 55 -5.49 10.79 1.49
C ARG A 55 -5.17 9.89 0.29
N ILE A 56 -5.82 8.73 0.17
CA ILE A 56 -5.68 7.85 -0.99
C ILE A 56 -6.00 8.62 -2.27
N GLY A 57 -7.12 9.34 -2.29
CA GLY A 57 -7.55 10.12 -3.43
C GLY A 57 -6.65 11.31 -3.77
N THR A 58 -5.94 11.86 -2.78
CA THR A 58 -4.98 12.96 -2.97
C THR A 58 -3.66 12.43 -3.56
N LEU A 59 -3.16 11.31 -3.05
CA LEU A 59 -1.90 10.71 -3.49
C LEU A 59 -2.03 9.94 -4.81
N GLN A 60 -3.23 9.48 -5.16
CA GLN A 60 -3.61 8.83 -6.42
C GLN A 60 -2.74 7.63 -6.81
N ASN A 61 -1.55 7.86 -7.37
CA ASN A 61 -0.66 6.81 -7.90
C ASN A 61 0.59 6.59 -7.05
N ILE A 62 0.76 7.37 -5.98
CA ILE A 62 1.86 7.22 -5.02
C ILE A 62 1.48 6.13 -4.01
N PRO A 63 2.39 5.23 -3.63
CA PRO A 63 2.12 4.22 -2.62
C PRO A 63 1.60 4.83 -1.32
N ILE A 64 0.58 4.21 -0.76
CA ILE A 64 0.00 4.59 0.53
C ILE A 64 0.67 3.75 1.61
N LEU A 65 1.18 4.42 2.63
CA LEU A 65 1.88 3.77 3.73
C LEU A 65 1.02 3.85 5.00
N PHE A 66 0.81 2.71 5.65
CA PHE A 66 0.02 2.62 6.88
C PHE A 66 0.80 1.83 7.92
N ASP A 67 1.39 2.54 8.88
CA ASP A 67 2.10 1.89 9.97
C ASP A 67 1.13 1.38 11.05
N GLU A 68 1.37 0.14 11.51
CA GLU A 68 0.66 -0.53 12.60
C GLU A 68 -0.86 -0.68 12.40
N MET A 69 -1.24 -1.57 11.46
CA MET A 69 -2.66 -1.89 11.22
C MET A 69 -3.26 -2.87 12.26
N THR A 70 -2.43 -3.45 13.15
CA THR A 70 -2.84 -4.50 14.09
C THR A 70 -4.10 -4.12 14.89
N ASN A 71 -4.15 -2.88 15.38
CA ASN A 71 -5.23 -2.38 16.26
C ASN A 71 -6.42 -1.75 15.50
N MET A 72 -6.43 -1.80 14.17
CA MET A 72 -7.57 -1.34 13.38
C MET A 72 -8.72 -2.34 13.48
N PRO A 73 -9.99 -1.90 13.60
CA PRO A 73 -11.13 -2.80 13.60
C PRO A 73 -11.20 -3.66 12.33
N PRO A 74 -11.54 -4.96 12.43
CA PRO A 74 -11.50 -5.88 11.30
C PRO A 74 -12.44 -5.51 10.14
N ASP A 75 -13.61 -4.94 10.45
CA ASP A 75 -14.54 -4.42 9.46
C ASP A 75 -13.93 -3.26 8.65
N GLN A 76 -13.17 -2.40 9.30
CA GLN A 76 -12.45 -1.32 8.61
C GLN A 76 -11.30 -1.85 7.77
N LYS A 77 -10.59 -2.90 8.22
CA LYS A 77 -9.54 -3.56 7.41
C LYS A 77 -10.14 -4.13 6.13
N SER A 78 -11.25 -4.86 6.26
CA SER A 78 -12.01 -5.42 5.13
C SER A 78 -12.45 -4.31 4.16
N ASN A 79 -13.12 -3.29 4.67
CA ASN A 79 -13.58 -2.17 3.86
C ASN A 79 -12.41 -1.47 3.13
N LEU A 80 -11.27 -1.29 3.79
CA LEU A 80 -10.10 -0.66 3.18
C LEU A 80 -9.51 -1.51 2.06
N ALA A 81 -9.49 -2.85 2.20
CA ALA A 81 -9.06 -3.77 1.15
C ALA A 81 -9.95 -3.65 -0.10
N TYR A 82 -11.26 -3.53 0.07
CA TYR A 82 -12.17 -3.28 -1.06
C TYR A 82 -11.98 -1.89 -1.65
N ASP A 83 -12.02 -0.86 -0.83
CA ASP A 83 -11.96 0.52 -1.31
C ASP A 83 -10.67 0.77 -2.11
N ILE A 84 -9.50 0.29 -1.64
CA ILE A 84 -8.23 0.48 -2.36
C ILE A 84 -8.24 -0.20 -3.74
N THR A 85 -8.85 -1.37 -3.85
CA THR A 85 -8.90 -2.14 -5.10
C THR A 85 -9.99 -1.69 -6.07
N GLU A 86 -11.02 -0.97 -5.59
CA GLU A 86 -12.03 -0.34 -6.45
C GLU A 86 -11.46 0.84 -7.26
N GLY A 87 -10.41 1.47 -6.79
CA GLY A 87 -9.73 2.58 -7.48
C GLY A 87 -10.54 3.86 -7.55
N ARG A 88 -11.59 3.99 -6.74
CA ARG A 88 -12.45 5.17 -6.68
C ARG A 88 -13.06 5.36 -5.30
N ALA A 89 -13.32 6.59 -4.92
CA ALA A 89 -14.04 6.89 -3.69
C ALA A 89 -15.56 6.69 -3.87
N LYS A 90 -16.22 6.36 -2.75
CA LYS A 90 -17.68 6.18 -2.71
C LYS A 90 -18.39 7.51 -3.02
N ASN A 91 -19.51 7.43 -3.75
CA ASN A 91 -20.39 8.56 -3.96
C ASN A 91 -21.07 8.91 -2.62
N ARG A 92 -21.37 10.19 -2.44
CA ARG A 92 -22.06 10.71 -1.25
C ARG A 92 -23.23 11.57 -1.67
N LEU A 93 -24.25 11.62 -0.85
CA LEU A 93 -25.33 12.58 -1.01
C LEU A 93 -24.84 13.99 -0.65
N LYS A 94 -25.36 15.01 -1.32
CA LYS A 94 -25.20 16.39 -0.90
C LYS A 94 -26.02 16.62 0.38
N SER A 95 -25.45 17.35 1.32
CA SER A 95 -26.12 17.60 2.62
C SER A 95 -27.37 18.47 2.54
N SER A 96 -27.55 19.23 1.47
CA SER A 96 -28.63 20.19 1.31
C SER A 96 -29.67 19.86 0.23
N GLU A 97 -29.41 18.82 -0.56
CA GLU A 97 -30.27 18.41 -1.68
C GLU A 97 -30.28 16.88 -1.75
N ASN A 98 -31.43 16.28 -2.07
CA ASN A 98 -31.53 14.83 -2.36
C ASN A 98 -30.84 14.50 -3.70
N ALA A 99 -29.65 15.05 -3.94
CA ALA A 99 -28.87 14.86 -5.14
C ALA A 99 -27.55 14.17 -4.82
N GLU A 100 -27.13 13.27 -5.69
CA GLU A 100 -25.85 12.59 -5.58
C GLU A 100 -24.70 13.58 -5.84
N ARG A 101 -23.71 13.60 -4.95
CA ARG A 101 -22.46 14.30 -5.21
C ARG A 101 -21.58 13.40 -6.07
N ILE A 102 -21.39 13.78 -7.33
CA ILE A 102 -20.47 13.05 -8.22
C ILE A 102 -19.06 13.10 -7.64
N ASN A 103 -18.51 11.93 -7.33
CA ASN A 103 -17.14 11.80 -6.87
C ASN A 103 -16.24 11.38 -8.04
N ILE A 104 -15.39 12.31 -8.48
CA ILE A 104 -14.43 12.10 -9.58
C ILE A 104 -13.09 11.57 -9.10
N THR A 105 -12.91 11.37 -7.78
CA THR A 105 -11.65 10.93 -7.21
C THR A 105 -11.34 9.49 -7.62
N ARG A 106 -10.19 9.29 -8.24
CA ARG A 106 -9.70 8.01 -8.75
C ARG A 106 -8.28 7.80 -8.26
N TRP A 107 -7.88 6.53 -8.14
CA TRP A 107 -6.50 6.13 -7.84
C TRP A 107 -6.14 4.81 -8.50
N ALA A 108 -4.85 4.57 -8.64
CA ALA A 108 -4.26 3.29 -9.01
C ALA A 108 -2.98 3.10 -8.19
N THR A 109 -3.12 2.60 -6.95
CA THR A 109 -2.02 2.58 -5.98
C THR A 109 -2.02 1.32 -5.12
N GLY A 110 -0.87 1.01 -4.52
CA GLY A 110 -0.74 -0.01 -3.49
C GLY A 110 -0.82 0.59 -2.09
N LEU A 111 -1.55 -0.05 -1.21
CA LEU A 111 -1.50 0.18 0.22
C LEU A 111 -0.49 -0.79 0.84
N ILE A 112 0.59 -0.27 1.39
CA ILE A 112 1.61 -1.05 2.08
C ILE A 112 1.46 -0.81 3.58
N THR A 113 1.28 -1.87 4.35
CA THR A 113 1.03 -1.78 5.78
C THR A 113 1.93 -2.70 6.59
N THR A 114 2.06 -2.40 7.88
CA THR A 114 2.72 -3.28 8.86
C THR A 114 1.70 -3.89 9.80
N SER A 115 1.95 -5.12 10.22
CA SER A 115 1.13 -5.81 11.22
C SER A 115 1.98 -6.79 12.03
N ASN A 116 1.59 -6.97 13.31
CA ASN A 116 2.15 -8.01 14.18
C ASN A 116 1.35 -9.32 14.10
N ARG A 117 0.20 -9.30 13.43
CA ARG A 117 -0.65 -10.47 13.19
C ARG A 117 -0.94 -10.61 11.70
N SER A 118 -1.30 -11.81 11.29
CA SER A 118 -1.77 -12.04 9.93
C SER A 118 -3.13 -11.38 9.75
N LEU A 119 -3.24 -10.47 8.78
CA LEU A 119 -4.52 -9.90 8.38
C LEU A 119 -5.43 -10.95 7.76
N ARG A 120 -4.85 -11.89 7.03
CA ARG A 120 -5.57 -13.00 6.41
C ARG A 120 -6.18 -13.93 7.45
N ASP A 121 -5.38 -14.36 8.46
CA ASP A 121 -5.86 -15.23 9.53
C ASP A 121 -6.93 -14.53 10.38
N GLU A 122 -6.77 -13.24 10.63
CA GLU A 122 -7.75 -12.43 11.36
C GLU A 122 -9.09 -12.36 10.61
N LEU A 123 -9.09 -12.14 9.31
CA LEU A 123 -10.30 -12.12 8.49
C LEU A 123 -10.95 -13.51 8.41
N LEU A 124 -10.15 -14.56 8.28
CA LEU A 124 -10.64 -15.95 8.31
C LEU A 124 -11.31 -16.32 9.63
N SER A 125 -10.83 -15.76 10.75
CA SER A 125 -11.42 -16.03 12.07
C SER A 125 -12.75 -15.31 12.32
N LEU A 126 -13.01 -14.23 11.59
CA LEU A 126 -14.15 -13.32 11.82
C LEU A 126 -15.28 -13.45 10.81
N LYS A 127 -14.98 -13.96 9.63
CA LYS A 127 -15.94 -14.09 8.54
C LYS A 127 -15.98 -15.53 8.02
N ALA A 128 -17.19 -16.02 7.77
CA ALA A 128 -17.38 -17.37 7.22
C ALA A 128 -16.81 -17.50 5.78
N PHE A 129 -16.85 -16.42 4.99
CA PHE A 129 -16.42 -16.41 3.59
C PHE A 129 -15.67 -15.11 3.23
N PRO A 130 -14.40 -14.93 3.68
CA PRO A 130 -13.62 -13.72 3.39
C PRO A 130 -12.84 -13.80 2.05
N GLU A 131 -13.24 -14.66 1.13
CA GLU A 131 -12.51 -14.92 -0.11
C GLU A 131 -12.20 -13.65 -0.91
N GLY A 132 -13.18 -12.75 -0.99
CA GLY A 132 -13.02 -11.49 -1.69
C GLY A 132 -11.92 -10.60 -1.10
N GLU A 133 -11.79 -10.53 0.22
CA GLU A 133 -10.72 -9.79 0.90
C GLU A 133 -9.36 -10.49 0.74
N LEU A 134 -9.35 -11.82 0.87
CA LEU A 134 -8.11 -12.61 0.77
C LEU A 134 -7.43 -12.48 -0.58
N MET A 135 -8.21 -12.36 -1.66
CA MET A 135 -7.69 -12.12 -3.01
C MET A 135 -7.07 -10.73 -3.18
N ARG A 136 -7.37 -9.78 -2.30
CA ARG A 136 -6.89 -8.39 -2.35
C ARG A 136 -5.70 -8.12 -1.45
N ILE A 137 -5.39 -9.07 -0.55
CA ILE A 137 -4.34 -8.90 0.48
C ILE A 137 -3.22 -9.88 0.21
N MET A 138 -2.04 -9.32 -0.07
CA MET A 138 -0.79 -10.06 -0.08
C MET A 138 -0.11 -9.90 1.29
N GLU A 139 0.43 -10.98 1.85
CA GLU A 139 1.23 -10.92 3.07
C GLU A 139 2.65 -11.36 2.81
N LEU A 140 3.60 -10.57 3.26
CA LEU A 140 5.01 -10.92 3.31
C LEU A 140 5.46 -11.05 4.77
N HIS A 141 6.07 -12.17 5.09
CA HIS A 141 6.65 -12.36 6.41
C HIS A 141 8.04 -11.72 6.45
N VAL A 142 8.19 -10.71 7.30
CA VAL A 142 9.48 -10.07 7.56
C VAL A 142 10.18 -10.87 8.67
N HIS A 143 11.24 -11.55 8.30
CA HIS A 143 12.08 -12.27 9.24
C HIS A 143 13.05 -11.31 9.91
N ASN A 144 13.26 -11.50 11.20
CA ASN A 144 14.31 -10.80 11.92
C ASN A 144 15.51 -11.76 11.97
N ASP A 145 16.49 -11.51 11.14
CA ASP A 145 17.73 -12.29 11.17
C ASP A 145 18.56 -11.81 12.35
N LYS A 146 18.86 -12.71 13.31
CA LYS A 146 19.63 -12.38 14.51
C LYS A 146 21.06 -11.92 14.20
N ASN A 147 21.49 -12.07 12.95
CA ASN A 147 22.80 -11.64 12.45
C ASN A 147 22.79 -10.20 11.90
N ASP A 148 21.64 -9.52 11.89
CA ASP A 148 21.57 -8.13 11.45
C ASP A 148 22.40 -7.25 12.37
N ASP A 149 23.27 -6.43 11.79
CA ASP A 149 24.04 -5.41 12.52
C ASP A 149 23.15 -4.20 12.85
N PRO A 150 22.73 -4.02 14.11
CA PRO A 150 21.88 -2.89 14.49
C PRO A 150 22.56 -1.54 14.29
N LEU A 151 23.88 -1.49 14.36
CA LEU A 151 24.65 -0.26 14.17
C LEU A 151 24.66 0.14 12.69
N TRP A 152 24.86 -0.82 11.80
CA TRP A 152 24.75 -0.60 10.37
C TRP A 152 23.35 -0.09 9.98
N ALA A 153 22.31 -0.76 10.45
CA ALA A 153 20.93 -0.39 10.21
C ALA A 153 20.63 1.04 10.69
N ARG A 154 21.03 1.36 11.95
CA ARG A 154 20.84 2.70 12.54
C ARG A 154 21.58 3.78 11.75
N THR A 155 22.81 3.50 11.29
CA THR A 155 23.62 4.46 10.56
C THR A 155 23.04 4.74 9.18
N HIS A 156 22.59 3.71 8.46
CA HIS A 156 22.10 3.85 7.09
C HIS A 156 20.67 4.36 7.03
N PHE A 157 19.76 3.77 7.80
CA PHE A 157 18.36 4.18 7.81
C PHE A 157 18.11 5.48 8.60
N GLY A 158 18.96 5.82 9.56
CA GLY A 158 18.88 7.12 10.26
C GLY A 158 19.02 8.34 9.33
N ARG A 159 19.68 8.16 8.17
CA ARG A 159 19.82 9.22 7.16
C ARG A 159 18.56 9.48 6.33
N LEU A 160 17.56 8.61 6.38
CA LEU A 160 16.31 8.79 5.63
C LEU A 160 15.57 10.07 6.01
N HIS A 161 15.69 10.52 7.27
CA HIS A 161 15.05 11.75 7.75
C HIS A 161 15.73 13.05 7.26
N THR A 162 16.93 12.94 6.70
CA THR A 162 17.68 14.08 6.17
C THR A 162 17.94 13.99 4.66
N ASN A 163 17.73 12.80 4.08
CA ASN A 163 17.95 12.52 2.65
C ASN A 163 16.73 11.80 2.07
N TYR A 164 15.78 12.57 1.59
CA TYR A 164 14.52 12.06 1.04
C TYR A 164 14.06 12.85 -0.19
N GLY A 165 13.14 12.29 -0.96
CA GLY A 165 12.53 12.92 -2.14
C GLY A 165 13.45 13.01 -3.38
N HIS A 166 14.69 12.54 -3.28
CA HIS A 166 15.63 12.65 -4.39
C HIS A 166 15.43 11.61 -5.49
N ALA A 167 14.99 10.40 -5.11
CA ALA A 167 14.88 9.29 -6.04
C ALA A 167 13.68 9.41 -6.99
N VAL A 168 12.64 10.15 -6.61
CA VAL A 168 11.42 10.28 -7.41
C VAL A 168 11.68 10.98 -8.74
N PHE A 169 12.53 12.01 -8.78
CA PHE A 169 12.80 12.79 -9.99
C PHE A 169 13.45 11.96 -11.11
N PRO A 170 14.60 11.30 -10.89
CA PRO A 170 15.21 10.45 -11.92
C PRO A 170 14.30 9.27 -12.28
N TYR A 171 13.53 8.73 -11.33
CA TYR A 171 12.56 7.68 -11.61
C TYR A 171 11.45 8.13 -12.56
N ILE A 172 10.81 9.27 -12.30
CA ILE A 172 9.78 9.83 -13.19
C ILE A 172 10.37 10.20 -14.55
N GLN A 173 11.55 10.78 -14.58
CA GLN A 173 12.23 11.13 -15.83
C GLN A 173 12.50 9.87 -16.66
N TYR A 174 12.99 8.80 -16.04
CA TYR A 174 13.17 7.52 -16.72
C TYR A 174 11.84 6.96 -17.25
N LEU A 175 10.80 6.90 -16.41
CA LEU A 175 9.49 6.39 -16.81
C LEU A 175 8.89 7.14 -18.00
N THR A 176 8.98 8.47 -17.99
CA THR A 176 8.41 9.29 -19.08
C THR A 176 9.15 9.12 -20.39
N GLY A 177 10.47 8.86 -20.33
CA GLY A 177 11.29 8.62 -21.52
C GLY A 177 11.20 7.18 -22.07
N HIS A 178 10.81 6.20 -21.24
CA HIS A 178 10.88 4.76 -21.59
C HIS A 178 9.51 4.05 -21.37
N LEU A 179 8.42 4.79 -21.44
CA LEU A 179 7.11 4.24 -21.13
C LEU A 179 6.72 2.99 -21.95
N PRO A 180 6.96 2.92 -23.26
CA PRO A 180 6.66 1.71 -24.04
C PRO A 180 7.40 0.47 -23.54
N GLU A 181 8.71 0.62 -23.27
CA GLU A 181 9.58 -0.45 -22.77
C GLU A 181 9.14 -0.92 -21.37
N VAL A 182 8.73 0.01 -20.51
CA VAL A 182 8.21 -0.31 -19.16
C VAL A 182 6.90 -1.09 -19.27
N ILE A 183 6.00 -0.72 -20.18
CA ILE A 183 4.74 -1.44 -20.39
C ILE A 183 5.00 -2.86 -20.88
N GLU A 184 5.90 -3.01 -21.85
CA GLU A 184 6.31 -4.33 -22.36
C GLU A 184 6.89 -5.21 -21.26
N PHE A 185 7.81 -4.66 -20.46
CA PHE A 185 8.41 -5.36 -19.32
C PHE A 185 7.38 -5.81 -18.29
N LEU A 186 6.40 -4.95 -17.96
CA LEU A 186 5.29 -5.32 -17.06
C LEU A 186 4.44 -6.46 -17.63
N GLY A 187 4.21 -6.49 -18.94
CA GLY A 187 3.53 -7.59 -19.62
C GLY A 187 4.29 -8.92 -19.49
N VAL A 188 5.60 -8.90 -19.67
CA VAL A 188 6.45 -10.08 -19.45
C VAL A 188 6.37 -10.61 -18.04
N ILE A 189 6.49 -9.72 -17.02
CA ILE A 189 6.36 -10.11 -15.61
C ILE A 189 4.99 -10.73 -15.35
N GLN A 190 3.91 -10.12 -15.86
CA GLN A 190 2.56 -10.65 -15.68
C GLN A 190 2.45 -12.06 -16.23
N THR A 191 2.91 -12.30 -17.46
CA THR A 191 2.89 -13.63 -18.08
C THR A 191 3.69 -14.64 -17.24
N GLN A 192 4.84 -14.26 -16.70
CA GLN A 192 5.63 -15.13 -15.83
C GLN A 192 4.88 -15.52 -14.55
N ILE A 193 4.17 -14.56 -13.95
CA ILE A 193 3.35 -14.81 -12.75
C ILE A 193 2.18 -15.74 -13.08
N GLU A 194 1.47 -15.51 -14.19
CA GLU A 194 0.35 -16.35 -14.65
C GLU A 194 0.80 -17.79 -14.89
N VAL A 195 1.90 -17.98 -15.60
CA VAL A 195 2.49 -19.31 -15.83
C VAL A 195 2.89 -19.99 -14.49
N ALA A 196 3.51 -19.26 -13.57
CA ALA A 196 3.90 -19.80 -12.26
C ALA A 196 2.68 -20.14 -11.38
N ALA A 197 1.57 -19.43 -11.55
CA ALA A 197 0.33 -19.67 -10.84
C ALA A 197 -0.56 -20.75 -11.50
N GLY A 198 -0.19 -21.23 -12.68
CA GLY A 198 -0.97 -22.21 -13.43
C GLY A 198 -2.27 -21.66 -14.03
N ILE A 199 -2.29 -20.37 -14.36
CA ILE A 199 -3.45 -19.65 -14.92
C ILE A 199 -3.20 -19.39 -16.42
#